data_e054c8ea184af99b56088b4de19451b2
#
_entry.id   e054c8ea184af99b56088b4de19451b2
#
_cell.length_a   1.000
_cell.length_b   1.000
_cell.length_c   1.000
_cell.angle_alpha   90.00
_cell.angle_beta   90.00
_cell.angle_gamma   90.00
#
_symmetry.space_group_name_H-M   'P 1'
#
loop_
_entity.id
_entity.type
_entity.pdbx_description
1 polymer ?
#
loop_
_entity_poly.entity_id
_entity_poly.type
_entity_poly.pdbx_seq_one_letter_code
_entity_poly.pdbx_strand_id
1 'polypeptide(L)'
;LDKKKNFIEFDKNKWVKKNDTKDISHKERNFEKIVRLFLNCKYLWGGKTSDGIDCSALIQIYFYYNRIFFPRDSKDQIKFCKKKNVKKKVKGDIIFWKGHVGVCLDSSKFIHAYGPRKKVIIMPTKFTIDLIYKTTNLVVKKISNIKNY
;
A
#
# COMPACT_ATOMS: atom_id res chain seq x y z
N LEU A 1 -9.77 37.93 -7.04
CA LEU A 1 -8.91 36.74 -7.07
C LEU A 1 -9.57 35.71 -7.98
N ASP A 2 -8.91 35.45 -9.11
CA ASP A 2 -9.46 34.55 -10.14
C ASP A 2 -9.43 33.10 -9.63
N LYS A 3 -10.55 32.66 -9.02
CA LYS A 3 -10.71 31.31 -8.47
C LYS A 3 -10.47 30.22 -9.52
N LYS A 4 -10.66 30.52 -10.80
CA LYS A 4 -10.46 29.55 -11.90
C LYS A 4 -9.00 29.23 -12.18
N LYS A 5 -8.05 30.09 -11.84
CA LYS A 5 -6.62 29.90 -12.14
C LYS A 5 -6.00 28.69 -11.44
N ASN A 6 -6.56 28.27 -10.30
CA ASN A 6 -6.07 27.14 -9.50
C ASN A 6 -6.94 25.89 -9.58
N PHE A 7 -7.94 25.87 -10.44
CA PHE A 7 -8.90 24.77 -10.59
C PHE A 7 -8.96 24.29 -12.05
N ILE A 8 -9.30 23.05 -12.22
CA ILE A 8 -9.58 22.40 -13.51
C ILE A 8 -11.03 21.93 -13.48
N GLU A 9 -11.79 22.33 -14.48
CA GLU A 9 -13.13 21.77 -14.71
C GLU A 9 -12.98 20.37 -15.34
N PHE A 10 -13.52 19.35 -14.70
CA PHE A 10 -13.43 17.98 -15.17
C PHE A 10 -14.80 17.42 -15.63
N ASP A 11 -15.88 18.14 -15.35
CA ASP A 11 -17.24 17.88 -15.78
C ASP A 11 -18.04 19.18 -15.63
N LYS A 12 -19.16 19.34 -16.29
CA LYS A 12 -20.00 20.55 -16.27
C LYS A 12 -20.23 21.03 -14.82
N ASN A 13 -19.71 22.21 -14.50
CA ASN A 13 -19.76 22.84 -13.17
C ASN A 13 -19.08 22.04 -12.03
N LYS A 14 -18.24 21.04 -12.35
CA LYS A 14 -17.47 20.29 -11.34
C LYS A 14 -15.98 20.60 -11.47
N TRP A 15 -15.40 21.07 -10.40
CA TRP A 15 -14.04 21.60 -10.36
C TRP A 15 -13.18 20.85 -9.36
N VAL A 16 -11.93 20.62 -9.71
CA VAL A 16 -10.91 20.05 -8.82
C VAL A 16 -9.71 21.00 -8.76
N LYS A 17 -9.05 21.07 -7.61
CA LYS A 17 -7.82 21.87 -7.49
C LYS A 17 -6.73 21.30 -8.41
N LYS A 18 -6.07 22.16 -9.17
CA LYS A 18 -5.00 21.78 -10.09
C LYS A 18 -3.87 21.02 -9.37
N ASN A 19 -3.54 21.40 -8.13
CA ASN A 19 -2.51 20.75 -7.34
C ASN A 19 -2.89 19.33 -6.87
N ASP A 20 -4.19 19.00 -6.84
CA ASP A 20 -4.69 17.67 -6.46
C ASP A 20 -4.78 16.72 -7.67
N THR A 21 -4.37 17.20 -8.84
CA THR A 21 -4.34 16.43 -10.09
C THR A 21 -2.93 16.20 -10.60
N LYS A 22 -2.78 15.19 -11.41
CA LYS A 22 -1.56 14.90 -12.16
C LYS A 22 -1.92 14.56 -13.59
N ASP A 23 -0.99 14.82 -14.51
CA ASP A 23 -1.13 14.33 -15.87
C ASP A 23 -1.37 12.82 -15.88
N ILE A 24 -2.21 12.36 -16.81
CA ILE A 24 -2.56 10.94 -16.89
C ILE A 24 -1.34 10.05 -17.15
N SER A 25 -0.28 10.56 -17.76
CA SER A 25 0.98 9.86 -17.99
C SER A 25 1.89 9.83 -16.77
N HIS A 26 1.57 10.64 -15.73
CA HIS A 26 2.41 10.73 -14.53
C HIS A 26 2.59 9.37 -13.85
N LYS A 27 3.84 9.09 -13.45
CA LYS A 27 4.20 7.90 -12.66
C LYS A 27 4.91 8.33 -11.38
N GLU A 28 4.54 7.73 -10.26
CA GLU A 28 5.21 7.96 -8.98
C GLU A 28 6.07 6.74 -8.61
N ARG A 29 7.37 6.87 -8.78
CA ARG A 29 8.32 5.78 -8.47
C ARG A 29 8.54 5.57 -6.96
N ASN A 30 8.25 6.58 -6.16
CA ASN A 30 8.33 6.45 -4.71
C ASN A 30 7.01 5.87 -4.16
N PHE A 31 6.96 4.55 -4.00
CA PHE A 31 5.78 3.86 -3.49
C PHE A 31 5.29 4.41 -2.14
N GLU A 32 6.21 4.88 -1.30
CA GLU A 32 5.88 5.41 0.02
C GLU A 32 4.94 6.62 -0.06
N LYS A 33 5.10 7.49 -1.07
CA LYS A 33 4.17 8.60 -1.28
C LYS A 33 2.74 8.11 -1.53
N ILE A 34 2.58 7.04 -2.29
CA ILE A 34 1.27 6.48 -2.62
C ILE A 34 0.63 5.80 -1.39
N VAL A 35 1.35 4.87 -0.73
CA VAL A 35 0.78 4.13 0.40
C VAL A 35 0.50 5.01 1.61
N ARG A 36 1.26 6.10 1.81
CA ARG A 36 1.02 7.07 2.89
C ARG A 36 -0.24 7.91 2.70
N LEU A 37 -0.76 8.06 1.49
CA LEU A 37 -2.06 8.73 1.26
C LEU A 37 -3.21 8.01 1.98
N PHE A 38 -3.05 6.72 2.24
CA PHE A 38 -4.03 5.89 2.95
C PHE A 38 -3.78 5.78 4.46
N LEU A 39 -2.76 6.46 5.00
CA LEU A 39 -2.48 6.42 6.44
C LEU A 39 -3.72 6.86 7.24
N ASN A 40 -4.09 6.06 8.25
CA ASN A 40 -5.32 6.18 9.04
C ASN A 40 -6.63 5.90 8.28
N CYS A 41 -6.61 5.61 7.00
CA CYS A 41 -7.78 5.12 6.27
C CYS A 41 -8.34 3.87 6.97
N LYS A 42 -9.67 3.75 7.00
CA LYS A 42 -10.37 2.62 7.62
C LYS A 42 -9.96 1.30 6.96
N TYR A 43 -9.71 0.28 7.76
CA TYR A 43 -9.62 -1.08 7.23
C TYR A 43 -11.01 -1.55 6.80
N LEU A 44 -11.13 -1.98 5.57
CA LEU A 44 -12.35 -2.59 5.03
C LEU A 44 -11.95 -3.80 4.18
N TRP A 45 -12.41 -4.98 4.56
CA TRP A 45 -12.21 -6.19 3.76
C TRP A 45 -12.77 -6.01 2.35
N GLY A 46 -11.98 -6.29 1.32
CA GLY A 46 -12.36 -6.06 -0.08
C GLY A 46 -12.31 -4.60 -0.54
N GLY A 47 -12.11 -3.65 0.39
CA GLY A 47 -11.99 -2.23 0.10
C GLY A 47 -10.73 -1.87 -0.67
N LYS A 48 -10.80 -0.82 -1.49
CA LYS A 48 -9.71 -0.34 -2.35
C LYS A 48 -9.77 1.17 -2.63
N THR A 49 -10.42 1.91 -1.74
CA THR A 49 -10.61 3.37 -1.84
C THR A 49 -10.24 4.08 -0.54
N SER A 50 -10.31 5.40 -0.52
CA SER A 50 -10.17 6.22 0.69
C SER A 50 -11.22 5.95 1.76
N ASP A 51 -12.41 5.44 1.38
CA ASP A 51 -13.49 5.10 2.32
C ASP A 51 -13.21 3.82 3.10
N GLY A 52 -12.30 3.01 2.58
CA GLY A 52 -11.82 1.80 3.21
C GLY A 52 -10.93 0.98 2.29
N ILE A 53 -9.87 0.42 2.86
CA ILE A 53 -8.86 -0.34 2.11
C ILE A 53 -8.41 -1.57 2.90
N ASP A 54 -8.14 -2.68 2.20
CA ASP A 54 -7.52 -3.87 2.82
C ASP A 54 -6.00 -3.93 2.58
N CYS A 55 -5.36 -4.94 3.15
CA CYS A 55 -3.92 -5.08 3.14
C CYS A 55 -3.34 -5.29 1.74
N SER A 56 -4.00 -6.09 0.89
CA SER A 56 -3.54 -6.38 -0.47
C SER A 56 -3.83 -5.22 -1.43
N ALA A 57 -4.96 -4.52 -1.26
CA ALA A 57 -5.26 -3.32 -2.04
C ALA A 57 -4.27 -2.18 -1.74
N LEU A 58 -3.83 -2.02 -0.49
CA LEU A 58 -2.83 -1.01 -0.12
C LEU A 58 -1.51 -1.21 -0.90
N ILE A 59 -1.12 -2.44 -1.17
CA ILE A 59 0.06 -2.72 -2.00
C ILE A 59 -0.28 -2.55 -3.49
N GLN A 60 -1.43 -3.08 -3.92
CA GLN A 60 -1.86 -3.03 -5.32
C GLN A 60 -1.99 -1.60 -5.84
N ILE A 61 -2.46 -0.65 -5.03
CA ILE A 61 -2.71 0.74 -5.45
C ILE A 61 -1.47 1.42 -6.01
N TYR A 62 -0.28 1.12 -5.49
CA TYR A 62 0.97 1.64 -6.04
C TYR A 62 1.22 1.16 -7.48
N PHE A 63 1.02 -0.11 -7.74
CA PHE A 63 1.18 -0.69 -9.07
C PHE A 63 0.11 -0.16 -10.02
N TYR A 64 -1.13 -0.14 -9.56
CA TYR A 64 -2.26 0.37 -10.34
C TYR A 64 -2.08 1.85 -10.72
N TYR A 65 -1.63 2.69 -9.78
CA TYR A 65 -1.29 4.09 -10.05
C TYR A 65 -0.24 4.22 -11.17
N ASN A 66 0.73 3.33 -11.21
CA ASN A 66 1.78 3.29 -12.21
C ASN A 66 1.40 2.49 -13.48
N ARG A 67 0.14 2.04 -13.61
CA ARG A 67 -0.37 1.21 -14.71
C ARG A 67 0.39 -0.09 -14.90
N ILE A 68 0.78 -0.69 -13.79
CA ILE A 68 1.44 -1.99 -13.74
C ILE A 68 0.42 -2.99 -13.19
N PHE A 69 0.26 -4.11 -13.88
CA PHE A 69 -0.57 -5.19 -13.36
C PHE A 69 0.01 -5.74 -12.06
N PHE A 70 -0.84 -5.90 -11.06
CA PHE A 70 -0.50 -6.57 -9.81
C PHE A 70 -1.76 -7.25 -9.26
N PRO A 71 -1.69 -8.51 -8.79
CA PRO A 71 -2.87 -9.24 -8.34
C PRO A 71 -3.62 -8.53 -7.23
N ARG A 72 -4.95 -8.75 -7.17
CA ARG A 72 -5.82 -8.13 -6.16
C ARG A 72 -5.62 -8.75 -4.78
N ASP A 73 -5.59 -10.08 -4.70
CA ASP A 73 -5.62 -10.80 -3.45
C ASP A 73 -4.22 -11.20 -2.97
N SER A 74 -3.99 -11.13 -1.65
CA SER A 74 -2.69 -11.47 -1.06
C SER A 74 -2.22 -12.88 -1.39
N LYS A 75 -3.14 -13.85 -1.57
CA LYS A 75 -2.83 -15.22 -1.98
C LYS A 75 -2.23 -15.31 -3.39
N ASP A 76 -2.61 -14.40 -4.27
CA ASP A 76 -2.11 -14.35 -5.64
C ASP A 76 -0.89 -13.43 -5.74
N GLN A 77 -0.85 -12.34 -4.96
CA GLN A 77 0.33 -11.48 -4.82
C GLN A 77 1.55 -12.28 -4.36
N ILE A 78 1.38 -13.15 -3.36
CA ILE A 78 2.51 -13.99 -2.86
C ILE A 78 3.03 -14.95 -3.92
N LYS A 79 2.18 -15.46 -4.82
CA LYS A 79 2.61 -16.30 -5.95
C LYS A 79 3.31 -15.48 -7.02
N PHE A 80 2.77 -14.31 -7.33
CA PHE A 80 3.24 -13.40 -8.37
C PHE A 80 4.63 -12.83 -8.08
N CYS A 81 4.88 -12.41 -6.84
CA CYS A 81 6.14 -11.81 -6.43
C CYS A 81 7.29 -12.83 -6.38
N LYS A 82 8.48 -12.43 -6.82
CA LYS A 82 9.71 -13.23 -6.67
C LYS A 82 10.17 -13.25 -5.22
N LYS A 83 10.66 -14.40 -4.74
CA LYS A 83 11.21 -14.52 -3.39
C LYS A 83 12.54 -13.78 -3.30
N LYS A 84 12.73 -13.04 -2.21
CA LYS A 84 14.00 -12.41 -1.86
C LYS A 84 14.60 -13.11 -0.65
N ASN A 85 15.88 -13.49 -0.74
CA ASN A 85 16.65 -13.94 0.41
C ASN A 85 17.09 -12.72 1.23
N VAL A 86 16.63 -12.62 2.47
CA VAL A 86 16.76 -11.40 3.28
C VAL A 86 17.61 -11.66 4.50
N LYS A 87 18.83 -11.12 4.52
CA LYS A 87 19.61 -10.96 5.77
C LYS A 87 19.10 -9.76 6.59
N LYS A 88 18.78 -8.66 5.92
CA LYS A 88 18.25 -7.42 6.54
C LYS A 88 17.11 -6.87 5.68
N LYS A 89 16.02 -6.47 6.33
CA LYS A 89 14.90 -5.81 5.65
C LYS A 89 15.30 -4.41 5.19
N VAL A 90 14.78 -4.01 4.02
CA VAL A 90 15.04 -2.70 3.43
C VAL A 90 13.73 -2.08 2.92
N LYS A 91 13.80 -0.80 2.57
CA LYS A 91 12.68 -0.08 1.94
C LYS A 91 12.14 -0.82 0.73
N GLY A 92 10.82 -0.99 0.69
CA GLY A 92 10.11 -1.69 -0.39
C GLY A 92 10.02 -3.21 -0.23
N ASP A 93 10.58 -3.79 0.84
CA ASP A 93 10.36 -5.20 1.11
C ASP A 93 8.91 -5.46 1.47
N ILE A 94 8.26 -6.35 0.71
CA ILE A 94 6.89 -6.78 0.92
C ILE A 94 6.95 -8.06 1.74
N ILE A 95 6.25 -8.08 2.87
CA ILE A 95 6.18 -9.22 3.78
C ILE A 95 4.81 -9.86 3.68
N PHE A 96 4.77 -11.16 3.42
CA PHE A 96 3.56 -11.94 3.26
C PHE A 96 3.37 -12.96 4.38
N TRP A 97 2.15 -13.02 4.88
CA TRP A 97 1.61 -14.11 5.71
C TRP A 97 0.44 -14.77 4.98
N LYS A 98 -0.11 -15.83 5.55
CA LYS A 98 -1.38 -16.38 5.05
C LYS A 98 -2.50 -15.35 5.30
N GLY A 99 -3.06 -14.80 4.21
CA GLY A 99 -4.16 -13.84 4.29
C GLY A 99 -3.78 -12.41 4.70
N HIS A 100 -2.47 -12.09 4.82
CA HIS A 100 -2.03 -10.75 5.16
C HIS A 100 -0.75 -10.34 4.43
N VAL A 101 -0.63 -9.03 4.19
CA VAL A 101 0.53 -8.43 3.51
C VAL A 101 0.74 -6.99 3.96
N GLY A 102 1.97 -6.53 3.87
CA GLY A 102 2.33 -5.13 4.03
C GLY A 102 3.74 -4.85 3.49
N VAL A 103 4.20 -3.62 3.58
CA VAL A 103 5.47 -3.19 2.99
C VAL A 103 6.34 -2.40 3.97
N CYS A 104 7.64 -2.65 3.95
CA CYS A 104 8.64 -1.92 4.72
C CYS A 104 8.87 -0.53 4.13
N LEU A 105 8.73 0.51 4.94
CA LEU A 105 9.09 1.89 4.58
C LEU A 105 10.60 2.12 4.70
N ASP A 106 11.22 1.41 5.65
CA ASP A 106 12.65 1.33 5.86
C ASP A 106 13.00 -0.01 6.57
N SER A 107 14.18 -0.10 7.16
CA SER A 107 14.60 -1.32 7.89
C SER A 107 13.81 -1.58 9.17
N SER A 108 13.14 -0.57 9.72
CA SER A 108 12.47 -0.60 11.04
C SER A 108 10.98 -0.36 10.97
N LYS A 109 10.47 0.37 9.95
CA LYS A 109 9.07 0.79 9.83
C LYS A 109 8.33 -0.01 8.76
N PHE A 110 7.14 -0.44 9.09
CA PHE A 110 6.27 -1.26 8.27
C PHE A 110 4.87 -0.64 8.18
N ILE A 111 4.33 -0.49 6.97
CA ILE A 111 2.97 -0.01 6.76
C ILE A 111 2.08 -1.13 6.25
N HIS A 112 0.89 -1.25 6.83
CA HIS A 112 -0.13 -2.20 6.43
C HIS A 112 -1.54 -1.71 6.79
N ALA A 113 -2.54 -2.16 6.03
CA ALA A 113 -3.93 -2.08 6.46
C ALA A 113 -4.17 -3.24 7.43
N TYR A 114 -4.37 -2.94 8.71
CA TYR A 114 -4.38 -3.93 9.78
C TYR A 114 -5.77 -4.08 10.40
N GLY A 115 -6.41 -5.21 10.12
CA GLY A 115 -7.76 -5.51 10.57
C GLY A 115 -7.98 -5.35 12.07
N PRO A 116 -7.11 -5.92 12.96
CA PRO A 116 -7.25 -5.75 14.41
C PRO A 116 -7.18 -4.31 14.89
N ARG A 117 -6.51 -3.41 14.16
CA ARG A 117 -6.47 -1.97 14.45
C ARG A 117 -7.47 -1.16 13.63
N LYS A 118 -8.27 -1.83 12.77
CA LYS A 118 -9.33 -1.25 11.93
C LYS A 118 -8.86 -0.10 11.02
N LYS A 119 -7.57 0.00 10.71
CA LYS A 119 -7.02 1.08 9.89
C LYS A 119 -5.67 0.74 9.26
N VAL A 120 -5.26 1.58 8.30
CA VAL A 120 -3.87 1.63 7.81
C VAL A 120 -2.99 2.27 8.86
N ILE A 121 -1.91 1.59 9.23
CA ILE A 121 -1.03 2.01 10.32
C ILE A 121 0.44 1.72 9.99
N ILE A 122 1.32 2.55 10.53
CA ILE A 122 2.76 2.30 10.52
C ILE A 122 3.15 1.75 11.89
N MET A 123 3.86 0.64 11.88
CA MET A 123 4.34 -0.04 13.08
C MET A 123 5.82 -0.45 12.94
N PRO A 124 6.56 -0.67 14.04
CA PRO A 124 7.89 -1.26 13.96
C PRO A 124 7.83 -2.65 13.32
N THR A 125 8.69 -2.91 12.33
CA THR A 125 8.65 -4.16 11.54
C THR A 125 8.79 -5.41 12.41
N LYS A 126 9.79 -5.43 13.31
CA LYS A 126 10.01 -6.57 14.21
C LYS A 126 8.81 -6.79 15.11
N PHE A 127 8.34 -5.72 15.78
CA PHE A 127 7.17 -5.78 16.65
C PHE A 127 5.93 -6.32 15.91
N THR A 128 5.71 -5.89 14.65
CA THR A 128 4.56 -6.36 13.85
C THR A 128 4.64 -7.85 13.57
N ILE A 129 5.82 -8.36 13.22
CA ILE A 129 6.03 -9.79 12.97
C ILE A 129 5.76 -10.60 14.24
N ASP A 130 6.30 -10.16 15.37
CA ASP A 130 6.14 -10.82 16.66
C ASP A 130 4.69 -10.77 17.14
N LEU A 131 4.01 -9.62 16.96
CA LEU A 131 2.60 -9.44 17.31
C LEU A 131 1.69 -10.38 16.50
N ILE A 132 1.86 -10.42 15.17
CA ILE A 132 1.08 -11.31 14.30
C ILE A 132 1.30 -12.76 14.69
N TYR A 133 2.53 -13.17 14.96
CA TYR A 133 2.82 -14.53 15.42
C TYR A 133 2.12 -14.84 16.75
N LYS A 134 2.25 -13.98 17.75
CA LYS A 134 1.66 -14.15 19.09
C LYS A 134 0.13 -14.21 19.05
N THR A 135 -0.52 -13.43 18.17
CA THR A 135 -1.98 -13.32 18.17
C THR A 135 -2.68 -14.28 17.21
N THR A 136 -1.98 -14.78 16.20
CA THR A 136 -2.59 -15.61 15.13
C THR A 136 -1.84 -16.89 14.82
N ASN A 137 -0.67 -17.10 15.40
CA ASN A 137 0.26 -18.19 15.11
C ASN A 137 0.75 -18.22 13.65
N LEU A 138 0.59 -17.10 12.92
CA LEU A 138 1.02 -17.01 11.53
C LEU A 138 2.50 -16.63 11.44
N VAL A 139 3.26 -17.42 10.68
CA VAL A 139 4.66 -17.14 10.34
C VAL A 139 4.75 -16.39 9.00
N VAL A 140 5.82 -15.64 8.83
CA VAL A 140 6.16 -15.03 7.52
C VAL A 140 6.36 -16.14 6.48
N LYS A 141 5.57 -16.10 5.42
CA LYS A 141 5.61 -17.10 4.34
C LYS A 141 6.59 -16.71 3.23
N LYS A 142 6.69 -15.42 2.94
CA LYS A 142 7.54 -14.92 1.86
C LYS A 142 7.91 -13.46 2.11
N ILE A 143 9.12 -13.11 1.73
CA ILE A 143 9.54 -11.73 1.57
C ILE A 143 9.91 -11.52 0.10
N SER A 144 9.45 -10.42 -0.47
CA SER A 144 9.79 -9.96 -1.81
C SER A 144 10.21 -8.50 -1.75
N ASN A 145 10.42 -7.85 -2.88
CA ASN A 145 10.61 -6.40 -2.92
C ASN A 145 9.73 -5.81 -4.02
N ILE A 146 9.24 -4.60 -3.78
CA ILE A 146 8.36 -3.88 -4.70
C ILE A 146 8.99 -3.62 -6.08
N LYS A 147 10.30 -3.79 -6.20
CA LYS A 147 11.05 -3.69 -7.46
C LYS A 147 11.23 -5.02 -8.18
N ASN A 148 10.92 -6.16 -7.50
CA ASN A 148 11.20 -7.51 -7.98
C ASN A 148 9.92 -8.35 -8.02
N TYR A 149 8.90 -7.86 -8.67
CA TYR A 149 7.63 -8.54 -8.90
C TYR A 149 7.61 -9.30 -10.22
#